data_cda1778bf9c0707a8d9f7d69f1fcf49f
#
_entry.id   cda1778bf9c0707a8d9f7d69f1fcf49f
#
_cell.length_a   1.000
_cell.length_b   1.000
_cell.length_c   1.000
_cell.angle_alpha   90.00
_cell.angle_beta   90.00
_cell.angle_gamma   90.00
#
_symmetry.space_group_name_H-M   'P 1'
#
loop_
_entity.id
_entity.type
_entity.pdbx_description
1 polymer ?
#
loop_
_entity_poly.entity_id
_entity_poly.type
_entity_poly.pdbx_seq_one_letter_code
_entity_poly.pdbx_strand_id
1 'polypeptide(L)'
;MEAFAVAIQSVITDSGFLAFTTGNAIMILVGLILLYLAFAKEFEPLLLGPIAFGCVLANIPRNGFEEGVMALISAGISQEIFPPLIFLGVGAMTDFGPLIANPKTLLLGAAAQIGVFVALGGAMMLGFTAQEAAAIGIIGGADGPTSIYLATKLAPHLLGAIAVAAYSYMSLVPLIQPPVMKLFTTQKEREIVMEQLREVTRFEKIVFPIISTIFISLLLPSITSLLGMLMLGNLFRESGVTDRLSDTSQNALINTVTIFLATGTGLTMSAEHFLSVQTLLIICLGLVAFIGGTAGGVLFGKLMNLVDGGKTNPLIGSAGVSAVPMAARVSQVVGAKANPGNFLLMHAMGPNVAGVIGTAVAAGTMLAMLSNH
;
A
#
# COMPACT_ATOMS: atom_id res chain seq x y z
N MET A 1 -39.37 -31.36 -28.93
CA MET A 1 -38.89 -31.95 -27.67
C MET A 1 -37.38 -32.21 -27.69
N GLU A 2 -36.82 -32.75 -28.77
CA GLU A 2 -35.37 -32.96 -28.90
C GLU A 2 -34.53 -31.68 -28.78
N ALA A 3 -34.92 -30.58 -29.46
CA ALA A 3 -34.20 -29.31 -29.32
C ALA A 3 -34.21 -28.74 -27.89
N PHE A 4 -35.27 -28.96 -27.15
CA PHE A 4 -35.35 -28.55 -25.73
C PHE A 4 -34.49 -29.44 -24.81
N ALA A 5 -34.46 -30.75 -25.10
CA ALA A 5 -33.58 -31.67 -24.35
C ALA A 5 -32.09 -31.36 -24.62
N VAL A 6 -31.73 -31.07 -25.88
CA VAL A 6 -30.37 -30.63 -26.24
C VAL A 6 -30.02 -29.31 -25.59
N ALA A 7 -30.94 -28.34 -25.53
CA ALA A 7 -30.69 -27.07 -24.85
C ALA A 7 -30.48 -27.24 -23.32
N ILE A 8 -31.29 -28.11 -22.68
CA ILE A 8 -31.06 -28.42 -21.25
C ILE A 8 -29.73 -29.12 -21.03
N GLN A 9 -29.39 -30.09 -21.90
CA GLN A 9 -28.15 -30.80 -21.81
C GLN A 9 -26.93 -29.86 -22.00
N SER A 10 -27.00 -28.90 -22.94
CA SER A 10 -25.94 -27.91 -23.11
C SER A 10 -25.79 -27.01 -21.86
N VAL A 11 -26.91 -26.53 -21.28
CA VAL A 11 -26.86 -25.77 -20.02
C VAL A 11 -26.19 -26.56 -18.89
N ILE A 12 -26.44 -27.86 -18.78
CA ILE A 12 -25.82 -28.68 -17.74
C ILE A 12 -24.34 -28.92 -18.08
N THR A 13 -24.00 -29.28 -19.32
CA THR A 13 -22.62 -29.54 -19.73
C THR A 13 -21.74 -28.29 -19.69
N ASP A 14 -22.32 -27.13 -20.00
CA ASP A 14 -21.62 -25.84 -20.00
C ASP A 14 -21.62 -25.16 -18.62
N SER A 15 -22.41 -25.71 -17.66
CA SER A 15 -22.42 -25.18 -16.30
C SER A 15 -21.09 -25.33 -15.60
N GLY A 16 -20.73 -24.35 -14.77
CA GLY A 16 -19.53 -24.39 -13.92
C GLY A 16 -19.55 -25.52 -12.87
N PHE A 17 -20.72 -26.11 -12.58
CA PHE A 17 -20.84 -27.17 -11.56
C PHE A 17 -20.04 -28.42 -11.91
N LEU A 18 -19.96 -28.80 -13.17
CA LEU A 18 -19.22 -29.99 -13.60
C LEU A 18 -17.69 -29.80 -13.57
N ALA A 19 -17.23 -28.56 -13.62
CA ALA A 19 -15.82 -28.19 -13.54
C ALA A 19 -15.40 -27.73 -12.12
N PHE A 20 -16.32 -27.79 -11.15
CA PHE A 20 -16.09 -27.29 -9.80
C PHE A 20 -15.16 -28.22 -9.01
N THR A 21 -14.05 -27.69 -8.53
CA THR A 21 -13.03 -28.42 -7.77
C THR A 21 -13.06 -28.08 -6.28
N THR A 22 -12.41 -28.93 -5.46
CA THR A 22 -12.21 -28.61 -4.04
C THR A 22 -11.42 -27.32 -3.85
N GLY A 23 -10.45 -27.02 -4.73
CA GLY A 23 -9.69 -25.78 -4.72
C GLY A 23 -10.60 -24.56 -4.92
N ASN A 24 -11.55 -24.63 -5.88
CA ASN A 24 -12.55 -23.56 -6.07
C ASN A 24 -13.39 -23.34 -4.81
N ALA A 25 -13.87 -24.42 -4.17
CA ALA A 25 -14.65 -24.33 -2.94
C ALA A 25 -13.87 -23.64 -1.81
N ILE A 26 -12.61 -24.01 -1.61
CA ILE A 26 -11.73 -23.41 -0.59
C ILE A 26 -11.52 -21.92 -0.89
N MET A 27 -11.22 -21.56 -2.15
CA MET A 27 -10.99 -20.14 -2.50
C MET A 27 -12.25 -19.30 -2.44
N ILE A 28 -13.41 -19.84 -2.77
CA ILE A 28 -14.69 -19.15 -2.54
C ILE A 28 -14.89 -18.92 -1.04
N LEU A 29 -14.61 -19.92 -0.20
CA LEU A 29 -14.67 -19.76 1.27
C LEU A 29 -13.68 -18.69 1.74
N VAL A 30 -12.45 -18.64 1.22
CA VAL A 30 -11.47 -17.59 1.50
C VAL A 30 -12.04 -16.21 1.11
N GLY A 31 -12.61 -16.09 -0.08
CA GLY A 31 -13.26 -14.86 -0.54
C GLY A 31 -14.41 -14.42 0.39
N LEU A 32 -15.24 -15.36 0.86
CA LEU A 32 -16.33 -15.07 1.80
C LEU A 32 -15.80 -14.63 3.18
N ILE A 33 -14.70 -15.22 3.66
CA ILE A 33 -14.04 -14.79 4.91
C ILE A 33 -13.50 -13.37 4.75
N LEU A 34 -12.83 -13.08 3.64
CA LEU A 34 -12.32 -11.72 3.36
C LEU A 34 -13.46 -10.70 3.24
N LEU A 35 -14.60 -11.06 2.62
CA LEU A 35 -15.80 -10.20 2.59
C LEU A 35 -16.34 -9.93 4.00
N TYR A 36 -16.37 -10.95 4.84
CA TYR A 36 -16.78 -10.78 6.25
C TYR A 36 -15.83 -9.84 6.99
N LEU A 37 -14.52 -9.97 6.80
CA LEU A 37 -13.52 -9.07 7.41
C LEU A 37 -13.69 -7.65 6.88
N ALA A 38 -13.91 -7.48 5.58
CA ALA A 38 -14.11 -6.17 4.96
C ALA A 38 -15.37 -5.46 5.48
N PHE A 39 -16.53 -6.14 5.46
CA PHE A 39 -17.80 -5.48 5.71
C PHE A 39 -18.29 -5.57 7.16
N ALA A 40 -18.02 -6.68 7.86
CA ALA A 40 -18.45 -6.84 9.25
C ALA A 40 -17.41 -6.38 10.27
N LYS A 41 -16.11 -6.40 9.90
CA LYS A 41 -15.01 -5.96 10.75
C LYS A 41 -14.37 -4.65 10.30
N GLU A 42 -14.86 -4.07 9.19
CA GLU A 42 -14.40 -2.81 8.62
C GLU A 42 -12.90 -2.77 8.30
N PHE A 43 -12.34 -3.93 7.90
CA PHE A 43 -10.94 -4.06 7.50
C PHE A 43 -10.77 -3.56 6.08
N GLU A 44 -10.43 -2.28 5.92
CA GLU A 44 -10.18 -1.61 4.64
C GLU A 44 -11.26 -1.94 3.59
N PRO A 45 -12.54 -1.67 3.89
CA PRO A 45 -13.67 -2.18 3.10
C PRO A 45 -13.65 -1.73 1.64
N LEU A 46 -13.07 -0.56 1.35
CA LEU A 46 -13.00 -0.02 -0.01
C LEU A 46 -12.08 -0.82 -0.93
N LEU A 47 -11.10 -1.51 -0.37
CA LEU A 47 -10.12 -2.31 -1.12
C LEU A 47 -10.36 -3.80 -0.92
N LEU A 48 -10.42 -4.25 0.34
CA LEU A 48 -10.56 -5.68 0.64
C LEU A 48 -11.90 -6.24 0.14
N GLY A 49 -12.97 -5.44 0.15
CA GLY A 49 -14.28 -5.86 -0.35
C GLY A 49 -14.25 -6.27 -1.83
N PRO A 50 -13.86 -5.37 -2.75
CA PRO A 50 -13.73 -5.72 -4.16
C PRO A 50 -12.69 -6.81 -4.45
N ILE A 51 -11.54 -6.86 -3.73
CA ILE A 51 -10.57 -7.96 -3.85
C ILE A 51 -11.24 -9.29 -3.51
N ALA A 52 -11.93 -9.35 -2.38
CA ALA A 52 -12.58 -10.54 -1.89
C ALA A 52 -13.67 -11.05 -2.86
N PHE A 53 -14.48 -10.12 -3.39
CA PHE A 53 -15.49 -10.46 -4.37
C PHE A 53 -14.87 -10.91 -5.71
N GLY A 54 -13.81 -10.25 -6.16
CA GLY A 54 -13.01 -10.67 -7.31
C GLY A 54 -12.45 -12.08 -7.14
N CYS A 55 -11.97 -12.44 -5.94
CA CYS A 55 -11.55 -13.78 -5.60
C CYS A 55 -12.69 -14.82 -5.73
N VAL A 56 -13.89 -14.50 -5.24
CA VAL A 56 -15.06 -15.37 -5.43
C VAL A 56 -15.33 -15.59 -6.92
N LEU A 57 -15.36 -14.51 -7.71
CA LEU A 57 -15.61 -14.57 -9.14
C LEU A 57 -14.55 -15.38 -9.90
N ALA A 58 -13.27 -15.20 -9.57
CA ALA A 58 -12.15 -15.90 -10.19
C ALA A 58 -12.23 -17.42 -10.02
N ASN A 59 -12.85 -17.88 -8.93
CA ASN A 59 -12.95 -19.29 -8.58
C ASN A 59 -14.30 -19.93 -8.98
N ILE A 60 -15.10 -19.24 -9.77
CA ILE A 60 -16.25 -19.82 -10.48
C ILE A 60 -15.74 -20.37 -11.80
N PRO A 61 -15.77 -21.70 -12.04
CA PRO A 61 -15.31 -22.28 -13.29
C PRO A 61 -16.12 -21.79 -14.48
N ARG A 62 -15.47 -21.67 -15.66
CA ARG A 62 -16.12 -21.23 -16.92
C ARG A 62 -16.74 -19.83 -16.83
N ASN A 63 -16.09 -18.93 -16.08
CA ASN A 63 -16.60 -17.61 -15.78
C ASN A 63 -16.60 -16.63 -16.98
N GLY A 64 -15.99 -16.97 -18.11
CA GLY A 64 -15.98 -16.14 -19.32
C GLY A 64 -15.18 -14.83 -19.20
N PHE A 65 -14.20 -14.76 -18.29
CA PHE A 65 -13.43 -13.53 -18.03
C PHE A 65 -12.34 -13.23 -19.07
N GLU A 66 -12.22 -14.07 -20.07
CA GLU A 66 -11.31 -13.84 -21.21
C GLU A 66 -11.79 -12.70 -22.12
N GLU A 67 -13.05 -12.29 -21.97
CA GLU A 67 -13.69 -11.25 -22.79
C GLU A 67 -14.39 -10.19 -21.91
N GLY A 68 -14.76 -9.09 -22.53
CA GLY A 68 -15.57 -8.05 -21.93
C GLY A 68 -14.84 -7.23 -20.85
N VAL A 69 -15.61 -6.75 -19.88
CA VAL A 69 -15.12 -5.79 -18.86
C VAL A 69 -14.06 -6.41 -17.94
N MET A 70 -14.17 -7.70 -17.65
CA MET A 70 -13.19 -8.37 -16.76
C MET A 70 -11.83 -8.55 -17.45
N ALA A 71 -11.82 -8.86 -18.74
CA ALA A 71 -10.59 -8.87 -19.54
C ALA A 71 -9.94 -7.49 -19.59
N LEU A 72 -10.74 -6.43 -19.73
CA LEU A 72 -10.26 -5.05 -19.74
C LEU A 72 -9.67 -4.64 -18.40
N ILE A 73 -10.28 -5.04 -17.28
CA ILE A 73 -9.76 -4.81 -15.92
C ILE A 73 -8.43 -5.55 -15.73
N SER A 74 -8.35 -6.82 -16.14
CA SER A 74 -7.12 -7.61 -16.06
C SER A 74 -6.00 -7.00 -16.93
N ALA A 75 -6.32 -6.52 -18.12
CA ALA A 75 -5.38 -5.79 -18.98
C ALA A 75 -4.91 -4.48 -18.34
N GLY A 76 -5.79 -3.74 -17.66
CA GLY A 76 -5.43 -2.51 -16.94
C GLY A 76 -4.47 -2.74 -15.79
N ILE A 77 -4.51 -3.92 -15.15
CA ILE A 77 -3.51 -4.32 -14.13
C ILE A 77 -2.18 -4.65 -14.82
N SER A 78 -2.19 -5.55 -15.80
CA SER A 78 -0.97 -6.00 -16.47
C SER A 78 -0.23 -4.88 -17.21
N GLN A 79 -0.93 -3.85 -17.65
CA GLN A 79 -0.36 -2.63 -18.26
C GLN A 79 -0.08 -1.51 -17.23
N GLU A 80 -0.26 -1.77 -15.93
CA GLU A 80 0.06 -0.83 -14.85
C GLU A 80 -0.70 0.51 -14.91
N ILE A 81 -1.90 0.52 -15.46
CA ILE A 81 -2.71 1.73 -15.62
C ILE A 81 -3.21 2.25 -14.26
N PHE A 82 -3.65 1.35 -13.40
CA PHE A 82 -4.37 1.72 -12.17
C PHE A 82 -3.47 2.29 -11.07
N PRO A 83 -2.26 1.75 -10.75
CA PRO A 83 -1.46 2.27 -9.66
C PRO A 83 -1.09 3.76 -9.82
N PRO A 84 -0.63 4.26 -10.98
CA PRO A 84 -0.38 5.68 -11.16
C PRO A 84 -1.64 6.55 -10.98
N LEU A 85 -2.80 6.07 -11.41
CA LEU A 85 -4.07 6.80 -11.24
C LEU A 85 -4.51 6.87 -9.78
N ILE A 86 -4.25 5.83 -8.98
CA ILE A 86 -4.46 5.89 -7.52
C ILE A 86 -3.49 6.90 -6.91
N PHE A 87 -2.23 6.91 -7.33
CA PHE A 87 -1.25 7.89 -6.85
C PHE A 87 -1.65 9.34 -7.16
N LEU A 88 -2.33 9.60 -8.28
CA LEU A 88 -2.92 10.91 -8.57
C LEU A 88 -3.92 11.33 -7.47
N GLY A 89 -4.84 10.43 -7.12
CA GLY A 89 -5.80 10.67 -6.05
C GLY A 89 -5.14 10.85 -4.69
N VAL A 90 -4.18 9.98 -4.35
CA VAL A 90 -3.40 10.08 -3.11
C VAL A 90 -2.64 11.41 -3.05
N GLY A 91 -2.05 11.86 -4.15
CA GLY A 91 -1.38 13.15 -4.23
C GLY A 91 -2.31 14.33 -3.97
N ALA A 92 -3.53 14.29 -4.53
CA ALA A 92 -4.55 15.30 -4.29
C ALA A 92 -5.05 15.32 -2.83
N MET A 93 -4.98 14.19 -2.13
CA MET A 93 -5.32 14.10 -0.70
C MET A 93 -4.15 14.49 0.22
N THR A 94 -2.92 14.44 -0.27
CA THR A 94 -1.71 14.58 0.54
C THR A 94 -1.33 16.03 0.77
N ASP A 95 -1.01 16.39 2.02
CA ASP A 95 -0.39 17.68 2.37
C ASP A 95 1.11 17.47 2.66
N PHE A 96 1.96 17.98 1.77
CA PHE A 96 3.42 17.97 1.95
C PHE A 96 3.94 19.07 2.87
N GLY A 97 3.07 19.98 3.34
CA GLY A 97 3.46 21.08 4.23
C GLY A 97 4.29 20.64 5.44
N PRO A 98 3.87 19.63 6.22
CA PRO A 98 4.65 19.13 7.36
C PRO A 98 6.05 18.62 6.99
N LEU A 99 6.20 17.98 5.82
CA LEU A 99 7.48 17.52 5.30
C LEU A 99 8.38 18.71 4.88
N ILE A 100 7.82 19.68 4.19
CA ILE A 100 8.52 20.90 3.76
C ILE A 100 8.93 21.74 4.98
N ALA A 101 8.07 21.81 6.00
CA ALA A 101 8.36 22.51 7.25
C ALA A 101 9.52 21.89 8.03
N ASN A 102 9.63 20.55 8.01
CA ASN A 102 10.71 19.81 8.68
C ASN A 102 11.30 18.73 7.76
N PRO A 103 12.21 19.08 6.83
CA PRO A 103 12.77 18.14 5.86
C PRO A 103 13.55 16.98 6.49
N LYS A 104 14.02 17.10 7.75
CA LYS A 104 14.70 16.02 8.46
C LYS A 104 13.82 14.77 8.61
N THR A 105 12.49 14.94 8.54
CA THR A 105 11.53 13.83 8.60
C THR A 105 11.58 12.91 7.38
N LEU A 106 12.21 13.33 6.28
CA LEU A 106 12.57 12.44 5.15
C LEU A 106 13.40 11.24 5.61
N LEU A 107 14.31 11.47 6.57
CA LEU A 107 15.15 10.40 7.11
C LEU A 107 14.34 9.36 7.90
N LEU A 108 13.24 9.77 8.53
CA LEU A 108 12.34 8.84 9.22
C LEU A 108 11.56 7.97 8.23
N GLY A 109 11.09 8.57 7.12
CA GLY A 109 10.49 7.81 6.02
C GLY A 109 11.46 6.83 5.39
N ALA A 110 12.73 7.25 5.18
CA ALA A 110 13.78 6.37 4.68
C ALA A 110 14.11 5.23 5.67
N ALA A 111 14.18 5.53 6.97
CA ALA A 111 14.45 4.53 8.01
C ALA A 111 13.34 3.47 8.11
N ALA A 112 12.08 3.85 7.90
CA ALA A 112 10.98 2.90 7.87
C ALA A 112 11.09 1.90 6.69
N GLN A 113 11.82 2.22 5.63
CA GLN A 113 12.09 1.27 4.54
C GLN A 113 12.98 0.09 4.96
N ILE A 114 13.56 0.10 6.17
CA ILE A 114 14.23 -1.08 6.76
C ILE A 114 13.28 -2.29 6.73
N GLY A 115 11.97 -2.10 6.94
CA GLY A 115 10.98 -3.16 6.81
C GLY A 115 10.97 -3.84 5.44
N VAL A 116 11.12 -3.04 4.36
CA VAL A 116 11.22 -3.55 2.98
C VAL A 116 12.43 -4.46 2.83
N PHE A 117 13.59 -4.04 3.30
CA PHE A 117 14.83 -4.81 3.18
C PHE A 117 14.86 -6.05 4.09
N VAL A 118 14.22 -5.98 5.27
CA VAL A 118 14.05 -7.14 6.16
C VAL A 118 13.21 -8.22 5.48
N ALA A 119 12.10 -7.85 4.86
CA ALA A 119 11.25 -8.81 4.14
C ALA A 119 11.93 -9.34 2.88
N LEU A 120 12.64 -8.49 2.13
CA LEU A 120 13.42 -8.91 0.96
C LEU A 120 14.47 -9.96 1.37
N GLY A 121 15.28 -9.65 2.39
CA GLY A 121 16.28 -10.60 2.88
C GLY A 121 15.67 -11.89 3.42
N GLY A 122 14.57 -11.78 4.18
CA GLY A 122 13.83 -12.93 4.68
C GLY A 122 13.26 -13.81 3.57
N ALA A 123 12.70 -13.21 2.50
CA ALA A 123 12.19 -13.93 1.35
C ALA A 123 13.32 -14.68 0.59
N MET A 124 14.46 -14.03 0.38
CA MET A 124 15.62 -14.66 -0.23
C MET A 124 16.13 -15.85 0.62
N MET A 125 16.15 -15.73 1.94
CA MET A 125 16.55 -16.82 2.85
C MET A 125 15.56 -17.99 2.81
N LEU A 126 14.30 -17.74 2.49
CA LEU A 126 13.26 -18.77 2.34
C LEU A 126 13.22 -19.40 0.93
N GLY A 127 14.13 -19.01 0.05
CA GLY A 127 14.29 -19.60 -1.28
C GLY A 127 13.48 -18.97 -2.39
N PHE A 128 12.88 -17.79 -2.17
CA PHE A 128 12.27 -17.01 -3.23
C PHE A 128 13.36 -16.42 -4.15
N THR A 129 13.05 -16.26 -5.42
CA THR A 129 13.93 -15.56 -6.37
C THR A 129 14.12 -14.10 -5.98
N ALA A 130 15.16 -13.44 -6.49
CA ALA A 130 15.40 -12.03 -6.18
C ALA A 130 14.22 -11.12 -6.59
N GLN A 131 13.57 -11.44 -7.72
CA GLN A 131 12.40 -10.71 -8.22
C GLN A 131 11.18 -10.92 -7.30
N GLU A 132 10.89 -12.16 -6.92
CA GLU A 132 9.83 -12.49 -5.97
C GLU A 132 10.10 -11.85 -4.60
N ALA A 133 11.35 -11.94 -4.12
CA ALA A 133 11.75 -11.36 -2.84
C ALA A 133 11.61 -9.82 -2.83
N ALA A 134 11.89 -9.15 -3.93
CA ALA A 134 11.67 -7.71 -4.07
C ALA A 134 10.16 -7.38 -4.04
N ALA A 135 9.36 -8.14 -4.77
CA ALA A 135 7.90 -7.97 -4.79
C ALA A 135 7.26 -8.25 -3.42
N ILE A 136 7.80 -9.20 -2.64
CA ILE A 136 7.38 -9.46 -1.26
C ILE A 136 7.90 -8.36 -0.33
N GLY A 137 9.14 -7.95 -0.50
CA GLY A 137 9.79 -6.95 0.34
C GLY A 137 9.03 -5.64 0.42
N ILE A 138 8.50 -5.16 -0.70
CA ILE A 138 7.82 -3.86 -0.78
C ILE A 138 6.58 -3.76 0.13
N ILE A 139 5.99 -4.89 0.55
CA ILE A 139 4.89 -4.93 1.54
C ILE A 139 5.29 -4.19 2.82
N GLY A 140 6.58 -4.24 3.19
CA GLY A 140 7.12 -3.56 4.37
C GLY A 140 7.02 -2.04 4.33
N GLY A 141 6.86 -1.44 3.16
CA GLY A 141 6.59 -0.03 3.00
C GLY A 141 5.17 0.38 3.37
N ALA A 142 4.26 -0.58 3.50
CA ALA A 142 2.82 -0.39 3.75
C ALA A 142 2.15 0.51 2.70
N ASP A 143 2.47 0.27 1.43
CA ASP A 143 1.94 0.99 0.27
C ASP A 143 1.32 -0.03 -0.70
N GLY A 144 -0.01 -0.14 -0.67
CA GLY A 144 -0.74 -1.10 -1.47
C GLY A 144 -0.54 -0.91 -2.99
N PRO A 145 -0.77 0.30 -3.53
CA PRO A 145 -0.58 0.57 -4.96
C PRO A 145 0.84 0.30 -5.45
N THR A 146 1.87 0.69 -4.68
CA THR A 146 3.27 0.39 -5.01
C THR A 146 3.55 -1.11 -4.95
N SER A 147 2.95 -1.83 -3.99
CA SER A 147 3.08 -3.28 -3.88
C SER A 147 2.50 -3.99 -5.12
N ILE A 148 1.33 -3.56 -5.58
CA ILE A 148 0.73 -4.07 -6.82
C ILE A 148 1.61 -3.74 -8.02
N TYR A 149 2.07 -2.48 -8.13
CA TYR A 149 2.92 -2.04 -9.24
C TYR A 149 4.19 -2.88 -9.37
N LEU A 150 4.88 -3.11 -8.25
CA LEU A 150 6.12 -3.88 -8.26
C LEU A 150 5.86 -5.37 -8.50
N ALA A 151 4.81 -5.94 -7.88
CA ALA A 151 4.44 -7.34 -8.06
C ALA A 151 4.03 -7.64 -9.50
N THR A 152 3.28 -6.75 -10.16
CA THR A 152 2.91 -6.91 -11.57
C THR A 152 4.13 -7.01 -12.47
N LYS A 153 5.21 -6.27 -12.17
CA LYS A 153 6.45 -6.29 -12.97
C LYS A 153 7.37 -7.47 -12.67
N LEU A 154 7.56 -7.79 -11.40
CA LEU A 154 8.60 -8.72 -10.96
C LEU A 154 8.08 -10.13 -10.63
N ALA A 155 6.83 -10.25 -10.16
CA ALA A 155 6.26 -11.52 -9.72
C ALA A 155 4.71 -11.56 -9.93
N PRO A 156 4.22 -11.51 -11.19
CA PRO A 156 2.78 -11.43 -11.46
C PRO A 156 1.98 -12.59 -10.86
N HIS A 157 2.56 -13.77 -10.76
CA HIS A 157 1.94 -14.97 -10.17
C HIS A 157 1.72 -14.85 -8.65
N LEU A 158 2.43 -13.95 -7.95
CA LEU A 158 2.27 -13.67 -6.51
C LEU A 158 1.39 -12.46 -6.23
N LEU A 159 0.90 -11.77 -7.27
CA LEU A 159 0.18 -10.51 -7.14
C LEU A 159 -1.00 -10.58 -6.15
N GLY A 160 -1.84 -11.61 -6.25
CA GLY A 160 -2.98 -11.77 -5.35
C GLY A 160 -2.58 -11.91 -3.88
N ALA A 161 -1.57 -12.75 -3.60
CA ALA A 161 -1.06 -12.96 -2.24
C ALA A 161 -0.43 -11.69 -1.66
N ILE A 162 0.39 -10.99 -2.46
CA ILE A 162 1.05 -9.73 -2.07
C ILE A 162 0.02 -8.64 -1.78
N ALA A 163 -0.99 -8.50 -2.64
CA ALA A 163 -2.04 -7.49 -2.46
C ALA A 163 -2.86 -7.74 -1.19
N VAL A 164 -3.31 -8.98 -0.97
CA VAL A 164 -4.06 -9.34 0.26
C VAL A 164 -3.21 -9.07 1.49
N ALA A 165 -1.94 -9.45 1.50
CA ALA A 165 -1.03 -9.18 2.61
C ALA A 165 -0.87 -7.66 2.83
N ALA A 166 -0.54 -6.88 1.79
CA ALA A 166 -0.31 -5.45 1.88
C ALA A 166 -1.54 -4.70 2.45
N TYR A 167 -2.72 -4.94 1.89
CA TYR A 167 -3.93 -4.25 2.33
C TYR A 167 -4.44 -4.72 3.70
N SER A 168 -4.28 -6.01 4.02
CA SER A 168 -4.62 -6.52 5.35
C SER A 168 -3.76 -5.87 6.43
N TYR A 169 -2.45 -5.72 6.20
CA TYR A 169 -1.57 -5.07 7.17
C TYR A 169 -1.81 -3.57 7.27
N MET A 170 -2.16 -2.89 6.18
CA MET A 170 -2.59 -1.48 6.25
C MET A 170 -3.78 -1.31 7.20
N SER A 171 -4.77 -2.20 7.13
CA SER A 171 -5.93 -2.18 8.04
C SER A 171 -5.56 -2.44 9.48
N LEU A 172 -4.54 -3.26 9.71
CA LEU A 172 -4.07 -3.65 11.04
C LEU A 172 -3.04 -2.67 11.65
N VAL A 173 -2.71 -1.56 10.96
CA VAL A 173 -1.82 -0.51 11.47
C VAL A 173 -2.16 -0.09 12.90
N PRO A 174 -3.43 0.24 13.25
CA PRO A 174 -3.78 0.66 14.61
C PRO A 174 -3.59 -0.42 15.67
N LEU A 175 -3.54 -1.69 15.27
CA LEU A 175 -3.35 -2.83 16.16
C LEU A 175 -1.87 -3.21 16.31
N ILE A 176 -1.11 -3.21 15.21
CA ILE A 176 0.27 -3.70 15.16
C ILE A 176 1.25 -2.63 15.65
N GLN A 177 1.08 -1.37 15.25
CA GLN A 177 2.05 -0.32 15.57
C GLN A 177 2.16 0.01 17.06
N PRO A 178 1.08 0.18 17.86
CA PRO A 178 1.19 0.62 19.23
C PRO A 178 2.02 -0.30 20.14
N PRO A 179 1.91 -1.64 20.06
CA PRO A 179 2.81 -2.53 20.80
C PRO A 179 4.28 -2.34 20.43
N VAL A 180 4.59 -2.24 19.12
CA VAL A 180 5.95 -2.04 18.63
C VAL A 180 6.52 -0.70 19.10
N MET A 181 5.74 0.37 18.97
CA MET A 181 6.13 1.71 19.43
C MET A 181 6.45 1.71 20.94
N LYS A 182 5.60 1.07 21.74
CA LYS A 182 5.81 0.99 23.21
C LYS A 182 7.02 0.13 23.59
N LEU A 183 7.30 -0.91 22.82
CA LEU A 183 8.47 -1.79 23.05
C LEU A 183 9.78 -1.01 22.86
N PHE A 184 9.86 -0.15 21.87
CA PHE A 184 11.08 0.58 21.51
C PHE A 184 11.17 1.99 22.11
N THR A 185 10.16 2.47 22.86
CA THR A 185 10.18 3.79 23.50
C THR A 185 9.90 3.72 24.99
N THR A 186 10.58 4.55 25.76
CA THR A 186 10.30 4.77 27.17
C THR A 186 9.10 5.70 27.35
N GLN A 187 8.50 5.70 28.55
CA GLN A 187 7.40 6.61 28.87
C GLN A 187 7.83 8.08 28.71
N LYS A 188 9.03 8.44 29.18
CA LYS A 188 9.57 9.81 29.05
C LYS A 188 9.71 10.27 27.60
N GLU A 189 10.18 9.38 26.72
CA GLU A 189 10.30 9.70 25.28
C GLU A 189 8.94 9.92 24.62
N ARG A 190 7.91 9.17 25.03
CA ARG A 190 6.54 9.33 24.51
C ARG A 190 5.86 10.62 24.99
N GLU A 191 6.27 11.16 26.10
CA GLU A 191 5.74 12.40 26.69
C GLU A 191 6.34 13.67 26.10
N ILE A 192 7.38 13.58 25.27
CA ILE A 192 8.03 14.73 24.63
C ILE A 192 7.02 15.51 23.80
N VAL A 193 6.85 16.78 24.11
CA VAL A 193 6.04 17.73 23.34
C VAL A 193 6.93 18.42 22.33
N MET A 194 6.54 18.34 21.05
CA MET A 194 7.30 18.96 19.96
C MET A 194 6.87 20.42 19.74
N GLU A 195 7.83 21.27 19.39
CA GLU A 195 7.58 22.68 19.05
C GLU A 195 6.74 22.76 17.75
N GLN A 196 5.91 23.78 17.63
CA GLN A 196 5.07 23.99 16.45
C GLN A 196 5.91 24.08 15.17
N LEU A 197 5.43 23.47 14.09
CA LEU A 197 6.06 23.55 12.77
C LEU A 197 5.99 24.99 12.23
N ARG A 198 7.01 25.40 11.46
CA ARG A 198 6.97 26.68 10.74
C ARG A 198 5.84 26.70 9.71
N GLU A 199 5.35 27.85 9.41
CA GLU A 199 4.44 28.03 8.29
C GLU A 199 5.16 27.80 6.95
N VAL A 200 4.49 27.13 6.03
CA VAL A 200 5.00 26.86 4.69
C VAL A 200 4.25 27.74 3.70
N THR A 201 5.00 28.45 2.88
CA THR A 201 4.43 29.34 1.87
C THR A 201 3.79 28.55 0.72
N ARG A 202 2.80 29.17 0.06
CA ARG A 202 2.18 28.57 -1.13
C ARG A 202 3.21 28.29 -2.25
N PHE A 203 4.19 29.17 -2.40
CA PHE A 203 5.28 28.98 -3.38
C PHE A 203 6.06 27.69 -3.09
N GLU A 204 6.47 27.45 -1.84
CA GLU A 204 7.17 26.22 -1.46
C GLU A 204 6.32 24.98 -1.76
N LYS A 205 5.01 25.02 -1.47
CA LYS A 205 4.08 23.92 -1.72
C LYS A 205 3.91 23.61 -3.21
N ILE A 206 3.99 24.58 -4.09
CA ILE A 206 3.91 24.40 -5.55
C ILE A 206 5.24 23.93 -6.12
N VAL A 207 6.36 24.49 -5.65
CA VAL A 207 7.70 24.18 -6.18
C VAL A 207 8.18 22.80 -5.75
N PHE A 208 7.85 22.37 -4.54
CA PHE A 208 8.28 21.07 -3.99
C PHE A 208 7.91 19.88 -4.89
N PRO A 209 6.64 19.66 -5.29
CA PRO A 209 6.28 18.54 -6.15
C PRO A 209 6.96 18.60 -7.53
N ILE A 210 7.18 19.79 -8.09
CA ILE A 210 7.83 19.96 -9.40
C ILE A 210 9.31 19.53 -9.30
N ILE A 211 10.06 20.07 -8.33
CA ILE A 211 11.47 19.75 -8.15
C ILE A 211 11.65 18.29 -7.78
N SER A 212 10.82 17.77 -6.87
CA SER A 212 10.87 16.36 -6.46
C SER A 212 10.63 15.43 -7.65
N THR A 213 9.65 15.73 -8.51
CA THR A 213 9.39 14.95 -9.73
C THR A 213 10.61 14.94 -10.64
N ILE A 214 11.16 16.10 -10.97
CA ILE A 214 12.30 16.21 -11.88
C ILE A 214 13.51 15.44 -11.31
N PHE A 215 13.86 15.72 -10.06
CA PHE A 215 15.07 15.15 -9.45
C PHE A 215 14.98 13.63 -9.32
N ILE A 216 13.86 13.11 -8.77
CA ILE A 216 13.72 11.68 -8.52
C ILE A 216 13.51 10.91 -9.83
N SER A 217 12.77 11.46 -10.80
CA SER A 217 12.55 10.82 -12.11
C SER A 217 13.84 10.77 -12.96
N LEU A 218 14.71 11.76 -12.85
CA LEU A 218 16.02 11.69 -13.48
C LEU A 218 16.92 10.63 -12.84
N LEU A 219 16.80 10.41 -11.54
CA LEU A 219 17.55 9.39 -10.82
C LEU A 219 16.99 7.98 -11.05
N LEU A 220 15.67 7.84 -11.05
CA LEU A 220 14.95 6.57 -11.16
C LEU A 220 13.81 6.68 -12.19
N PRO A 221 14.11 6.60 -13.50
CA PRO A 221 13.10 6.73 -14.56
C PRO A 221 11.96 5.70 -14.46
N SER A 222 12.22 4.52 -13.88
CA SER A 222 11.25 3.43 -13.73
C SER A 222 10.01 3.77 -12.92
N ILE A 223 10.08 4.78 -12.02
CA ILE A 223 8.95 5.20 -11.17
C ILE A 223 8.37 6.54 -11.58
N THR A 224 8.77 7.11 -12.73
CA THR A 224 8.28 8.42 -13.17
C THR A 224 6.77 8.47 -13.26
N SER A 225 6.12 7.39 -13.69
CA SER A 225 4.66 7.31 -13.78
C SER A 225 3.99 7.38 -12.40
N LEU A 226 4.49 6.65 -11.41
CA LEU A 226 3.94 6.67 -10.06
C LEU A 226 4.16 8.02 -9.38
N LEU A 227 5.42 8.45 -9.32
CA LEU A 227 5.80 9.69 -8.64
C LEU A 227 5.22 10.91 -9.34
N GLY A 228 5.26 10.95 -10.66
CA GLY A 228 4.71 12.05 -11.46
C GLY A 228 3.22 12.24 -11.23
N MET A 229 2.46 11.15 -11.17
CA MET A 229 1.02 11.22 -10.90
C MET A 229 0.73 11.63 -9.45
N LEU A 230 1.52 11.16 -8.46
CA LEU A 230 1.42 11.63 -7.08
C LEU A 230 1.63 13.15 -6.99
N MET A 231 2.69 13.63 -7.61
CA MET A 231 3.04 15.05 -7.55
C MET A 231 2.10 15.93 -8.39
N LEU A 232 1.55 15.40 -9.50
CA LEU A 232 0.51 16.08 -10.27
C LEU A 232 -0.77 16.25 -9.45
N GLY A 233 -1.21 15.21 -8.74
CA GLY A 233 -2.36 15.30 -7.83
C GLY A 233 -2.15 16.35 -6.75
N ASN A 234 -0.96 16.41 -6.18
CA ASN A 234 -0.62 17.41 -5.19
C ASN A 234 -0.60 18.84 -5.79
N LEU A 235 -0.10 19.01 -7.01
CA LEU A 235 -0.17 20.29 -7.71
C LEU A 235 -1.61 20.74 -7.94
N PHE A 236 -2.55 19.84 -8.24
CA PHE A 236 -3.96 20.20 -8.37
C PHE A 236 -4.51 20.79 -7.07
N ARG A 237 -4.12 20.23 -5.94
CA ARG A 237 -4.51 20.72 -4.61
C ARG A 237 -3.88 22.08 -4.28
N GLU A 238 -2.54 22.17 -4.39
CA GLU A 238 -1.80 23.33 -3.89
C GLU A 238 -1.82 24.55 -4.84
N SER A 239 -2.18 24.35 -6.11
CA SER A 239 -2.29 25.44 -7.09
C SER A 239 -3.40 26.43 -6.74
N GLY A 240 -4.50 25.96 -6.11
CA GLY A 240 -5.67 26.77 -5.76
C GLY A 240 -6.43 27.34 -6.96
N VAL A 241 -6.16 26.84 -8.17
CA VAL A 241 -6.85 27.21 -9.42
C VAL A 241 -7.39 26.00 -10.15
N THR A 242 -7.13 24.78 -9.63
CA THR A 242 -7.56 23.50 -10.20
C THR A 242 -8.39 22.68 -9.19
N ASP A 243 -9.17 23.33 -8.34
CA ASP A 243 -9.96 22.69 -7.29
C ASP A 243 -10.88 21.60 -7.82
N ARG A 244 -11.49 21.80 -8.99
CA ARG A 244 -12.33 20.80 -9.65
C ARG A 244 -11.57 19.52 -10.02
N LEU A 245 -10.30 19.63 -10.46
CA LEU A 245 -9.46 18.48 -10.77
C LEU A 245 -8.99 17.80 -9.48
N SER A 246 -8.65 18.57 -8.47
CA SER A 246 -8.32 18.07 -7.14
C SER A 246 -9.49 17.28 -6.54
N ASP A 247 -10.69 17.85 -6.55
CA ASP A 247 -11.90 17.19 -6.04
C ASP A 247 -12.21 15.90 -6.79
N THR A 248 -12.17 15.93 -8.13
CA THR A 248 -12.38 14.73 -8.96
C THR A 248 -11.34 13.66 -8.66
N SER A 249 -10.06 14.03 -8.51
CA SER A 249 -8.97 13.08 -8.29
C SER A 249 -9.07 12.39 -6.93
N GLN A 250 -9.39 13.14 -5.87
CA GLN A 250 -9.45 12.61 -4.50
C GLN A 250 -10.76 11.90 -4.15
N ASN A 251 -11.79 12.00 -4.99
CA ASN A 251 -13.11 11.40 -4.75
C ASN A 251 -13.51 10.44 -5.88
N ALA A 252 -14.00 10.95 -7.02
CA ALA A 252 -14.59 10.11 -8.06
C ALA A 252 -13.55 9.22 -8.74
N LEU A 253 -12.41 9.77 -9.13
CA LEU A 253 -11.39 9.03 -9.86
C LEU A 253 -10.77 7.93 -9.00
N ILE A 254 -10.28 8.28 -7.79
CA ILE A 254 -9.63 7.29 -6.92
C ILE A 254 -10.57 6.16 -6.57
N ASN A 255 -11.85 6.44 -6.29
CA ASN A 255 -12.85 5.42 -5.97
C ASN A 255 -13.12 4.51 -7.17
N THR A 256 -13.29 5.07 -8.38
CA THR A 256 -13.51 4.30 -9.60
C THR A 256 -12.32 3.38 -9.91
N VAL A 257 -11.11 3.94 -9.85
CA VAL A 257 -9.88 3.18 -10.11
C VAL A 257 -9.65 2.11 -9.03
N THR A 258 -10.00 2.41 -7.78
CA THR A 258 -9.93 1.43 -6.68
C THR A 258 -10.83 0.24 -6.92
N ILE A 259 -12.06 0.45 -7.41
CA ILE A 259 -12.98 -0.65 -7.77
C ILE A 259 -12.32 -1.56 -8.81
N PHE A 260 -11.76 -1.00 -9.88
CA PHE A 260 -11.16 -1.78 -10.95
C PHE A 260 -9.87 -2.49 -10.51
N LEU A 261 -8.96 -1.77 -9.84
CA LEU A 261 -7.71 -2.35 -9.35
C LEU A 261 -7.96 -3.47 -8.34
N ALA A 262 -8.82 -3.24 -7.37
CA ALA A 262 -9.09 -4.19 -6.31
C ALA A 262 -9.84 -5.43 -6.85
N THR A 263 -10.88 -5.23 -7.67
CA THR A 263 -11.58 -6.36 -8.30
C THR A 263 -10.62 -7.17 -9.17
N GLY A 264 -9.86 -6.51 -10.03
CA GLY A 264 -8.91 -7.19 -10.91
C GLY A 264 -7.80 -7.92 -10.16
N THR A 265 -7.33 -7.37 -9.05
CA THR A 265 -6.39 -8.07 -8.15
C THR A 265 -7.04 -9.33 -7.57
N GLY A 266 -8.32 -9.27 -7.17
CA GLY A 266 -9.05 -10.45 -6.73
C GLY A 266 -9.16 -11.53 -7.83
N LEU A 267 -9.27 -11.11 -9.10
CA LEU A 267 -9.30 -12.05 -10.23
C LEU A 267 -8.01 -12.86 -10.38
N THR A 268 -6.89 -12.40 -9.85
CA THR A 268 -5.62 -13.17 -9.86
C THR A 268 -5.54 -14.24 -8.75
N MET A 269 -6.50 -14.29 -7.83
CA MET A 269 -6.52 -15.20 -6.68
C MET A 269 -7.16 -16.54 -7.04
N SER A 270 -6.58 -17.27 -7.99
CA SER A 270 -7.01 -18.65 -8.30
C SER A 270 -6.51 -19.65 -7.24
N ALA A 271 -7.18 -20.81 -7.13
CA ALA A 271 -6.78 -21.88 -6.22
C ALA A 271 -5.34 -22.33 -6.45
N GLU A 272 -4.93 -22.42 -7.71
CA GLU A 272 -3.60 -22.88 -8.12
C GLU A 272 -2.49 -21.95 -7.60
N HIS A 273 -2.68 -20.62 -7.68
CA HIS A 273 -1.68 -19.65 -7.28
C HIS A 273 -1.75 -19.30 -5.78
N PHE A 274 -2.95 -19.28 -5.20
CA PHE A 274 -3.13 -18.78 -3.85
C PHE A 274 -3.01 -19.87 -2.76
N LEU A 275 -3.46 -21.11 -3.03
CA LEU A 275 -3.39 -22.22 -2.07
C LEU A 275 -2.00 -22.88 -2.08
N SER A 276 -0.98 -22.10 -1.75
CA SER A 276 0.41 -22.52 -1.73
C SER A 276 1.08 -22.19 -0.39
N VAL A 277 2.14 -22.93 -0.07
CA VAL A 277 3.00 -22.59 1.09
C VAL A 277 3.61 -21.20 0.91
N GLN A 278 3.89 -20.80 -0.32
CA GLN A 278 4.42 -19.47 -0.64
C GLN A 278 3.49 -18.35 -0.16
N THR A 279 2.18 -18.48 -0.34
CA THR A 279 1.20 -17.49 0.16
C THR A 279 1.26 -17.31 1.67
N LEU A 280 1.37 -18.41 2.44
CA LEU A 280 1.52 -18.35 3.90
C LEU A 280 2.83 -17.66 4.30
N LEU A 281 3.92 -17.97 3.60
CA LEU A 281 5.22 -17.33 3.82
C LEU A 281 5.16 -15.82 3.51
N ILE A 282 4.50 -15.41 2.43
CA ILE A 282 4.29 -14.01 2.08
C ILE A 282 3.52 -13.26 3.18
N ILE A 283 2.44 -13.87 3.69
CA ILE A 283 1.67 -13.31 4.80
C ILE A 283 2.56 -13.15 6.04
N CYS A 284 3.30 -14.17 6.45
CA CYS A 284 4.20 -14.08 7.61
C CYS A 284 5.30 -13.02 7.41
N LEU A 285 5.94 -13.01 6.24
CA LEU A 285 6.99 -12.03 5.91
C LEU A 285 6.44 -10.60 5.89
N GLY A 286 5.25 -10.38 5.37
CA GLY A 286 4.60 -9.07 5.37
C GLY A 286 4.39 -8.53 6.78
N LEU A 287 3.98 -9.38 7.73
CA LEU A 287 3.86 -8.99 9.14
C LEU A 287 5.22 -8.60 9.73
N VAL A 288 6.24 -9.42 9.52
CA VAL A 288 7.61 -9.14 10.00
C VAL A 288 8.15 -7.84 9.37
N ALA A 289 7.91 -7.64 8.07
CA ALA A 289 8.28 -6.43 7.35
C ALA A 289 7.64 -5.18 7.97
N PHE A 290 6.35 -5.25 8.24
CA PHE A 290 5.61 -4.12 8.80
C PHE A 290 6.07 -3.77 10.23
N ILE A 291 6.31 -4.78 11.06
CA ILE A 291 6.92 -4.60 12.38
C ILE A 291 8.32 -3.99 12.25
N GLY A 292 9.13 -4.51 11.32
CA GLY A 292 10.49 -4.02 11.04
C GLY A 292 10.52 -2.56 10.59
N GLY A 293 9.60 -2.15 9.70
CA GLY A 293 9.46 -0.77 9.25
C GLY A 293 9.07 0.19 10.38
N THR A 294 8.09 -0.21 11.18
CA THR A 294 7.67 0.56 12.37
C THR A 294 8.82 0.69 13.38
N ALA A 295 9.51 -0.41 13.67
CA ALA A 295 10.65 -0.42 14.60
C ALA A 295 11.81 0.44 14.08
N GLY A 296 12.16 0.30 12.79
CA GLY A 296 13.22 1.07 12.14
C GLY A 296 12.96 2.58 12.21
N GLY A 297 11.75 3.00 11.89
CA GLY A 297 11.35 4.40 11.99
C GLY A 297 11.42 4.94 13.43
N VAL A 298 10.90 4.18 14.41
CA VAL A 298 10.95 4.58 15.84
C VAL A 298 12.39 4.65 16.35
N LEU A 299 13.21 3.66 16.04
CA LEU A 299 14.63 3.63 16.46
C LEU A 299 15.41 4.80 15.87
N PHE A 300 15.17 5.12 14.59
CA PHE A 300 15.77 6.30 13.99
C PHE A 300 15.23 7.60 14.60
N GLY A 301 13.94 7.64 14.97
CA GLY A 301 13.36 8.75 15.73
C GLY A 301 14.05 8.95 17.10
N LYS A 302 14.45 7.86 17.77
CA LYS A 302 15.29 7.96 18.98
C LYS A 302 16.68 8.53 18.69
N LEU A 303 17.29 8.10 17.58
CA LEU A 303 18.57 8.66 17.18
C LEU A 303 18.46 10.16 16.91
N MET A 304 17.42 10.59 16.19
CA MET A 304 17.15 12.02 16.00
C MET A 304 16.95 12.77 17.32
N ASN A 305 16.20 12.19 18.24
CA ASN A 305 15.98 12.75 19.56
C ASN A 305 17.29 12.97 20.33
N LEU A 306 18.23 12.03 20.23
CA LEU A 306 19.56 12.16 20.84
C LEU A 306 20.37 13.27 20.20
N VAL A 307 20.31 13.41 18.87
CA VAL A 307 21.10 14.40 18.11
C VAL A 307 20.55 15.83 18.31
N ASP A 308 19.22 15.99 18.43
CA ASP A 308 18.58 17.31 18.57
C ASP A 308 18.39 17.77 20.02
N GLY A 309 18.96 17.02 20.96
CA GLY A 309 18.93 17.39 22.38
C GLY A 309 17.59 17.18 23.07
N GLY A 310 16.82 16.18 22.63
CA GLY A 310 15.58 15.79 23.30
C GLY A 310 14.31 16.45 22.73
N LYS A 311 14.37 17.07 21.57
CA LYS A 311 13.26 17.81 20.98
C LYS A 311 12.33 16.97 20.12
N THR A 312 12.84 15.92 19.45
CA THR A 312 12.04 15.03 18.61
C THR A 312 11.39 13.93 19.42
N ASN A 313 10.08 13.79 19.33
CA ASN A 313 9.39 12.64 19.90
C ASN A 313 9.58 11.41 18.99
N PRO A 314 10.21 10.30 19.46
CA PRO A 314 10.49 9.13 18.62
C PRO A 314 9.25 8.46 18.03
N LEU A 315 8.07 8.65 18.61
CA LEU A 315 6.82 8.09 18.12
C LEU A 315 6.52 8.50 16.67
N ILE A 316 6.93 9.70 16.24
CA ILE A 316 6.67 10.14 14.87
C ILE A 316 7.37 9.28 13.83
N GLY A 317 8.46 8.60 14.22
CA GLY A 317 9.18 7.69 13.33
C GLY A 317 8.35 6.48 12.90
N SER A 318 7.39 6.02 13.72
CA SER A 318 6.47 4.94 13.34
C SER A 318 5.59 5.30 12.14
N ALA A 319 5.37 6.59 11.91
CA ALA A 319 4.61 7.08 10.77
C ALA A 319 5.40 7.09 9.46
N GLY A 320 6.71 6.74 9.48
CA GLY A 320 7.52 6.63 8.26
C GLY A 320 7.10 5.54 7.28
N VAL A 321 6.19 4.64 7.66
CA VAL A 321 5.51 3.73 6.72
C VAL A 321 4.46 4.49 5.90
N SER A 322 4.21 4.03 4.67
CA SER A 322 3.35 4.72 3.68
C SER A 322 1.84 4.70 3.97
N ALA A 323 1.39 4.14 5.07
CA ALA A 323 -0.04 4.08 5.43
C ALA A 323 -0.59 5.47 5.83
N VAL A 324 -0.81 6.33 4.84
CA VAL A 324 -1.27 7.73 5.01
C VAL A 324 -2.80 7.79 5.06
N PRO A 325 -3.40 8.50 6.01
CA PRO A 325 -2.83 9.16 7.22
C PRO A 325 -2.87 8.27 8.47
N MET A 326 -3.14 6.97 8.33
CA MET A 326 -3.38 6.06 9.47
C MET A 326 -2.20 5.99 10.44
N ALA A 327 -0.98 5.81 9.93
CA ALA A 327 0.20 5.68 10.78
C ALA A 327 0.48 6.96 11.58
N ALA A 328 0.25 8.14 10.98
CA ALA A 328 0.35 9.42 11.68
C ALA A 328 -0.70 9.56 12.79
N ARG A 329 -1.94 9.10 12.54
CA ARG A 329 -3.00 9.08 13.58
C ARG A 329 -2.65 8.14 14.72
N VAL A 330 -2.04 6.99 14.46
CA VAL A 330 -1.60 6.05 15.50
C VAL A 330 -0.52 6.70 16.37
N SER A 331 0.46 7.39 15.76
CA SER A 331 1.47 8.16 16.51
C SER A 331 0.82 9.19 17.44
N GLN A 332 -0.19 9.93 16.94
CA GLN A 332 -0.97 10.87 17.75
C GLN A 332 -1.67 10.18 18.92
N VAL A 333 -2.37 9.07 18.67
CA VAL A 333 -3.13 8.34 19.71
C VAL A 333 -2.21 7.81 20.80
N VAL A 334 -1.05 7.26 20.43
CA VAL A 334 -0.08 6.73 21.41
C VAL A 334 0.57 7.87 22.21
N GLY A 335 0.91 8.98 21.55
CA GLY A 335 1.46 10.18 22.20
C GLY A 335 0.47 10.84 23.17
N ALA A 336 -0.79 11.02 22.76
CA ALA A 336 -1.84 11.59 23.59
C ALA A 336 -2.17 10.72 24.82
N LYS A 337 -2.04 9.39 24.69
CA LYS A 337 -2.18 8.47 25.86
C LYS A 337 -1.04 8.61 26.86
N ALA A 338 0.15 8.97 26.43
CA ALA A 338 1.30 9.20 27.30
C ALA A 338 1.21 10.60 27.95
N ASN A 339 0.86 11.61 27.17
CA ASN A 339 0.68 13.00 27.61
C ASN A 339 -0.49 13.63 26.84
N PRO A 340 -1.63 13.93 27.49
CA PRO A 340 -2.83 14.50 26.82
C PRO A 340 -2.60 15.84 26.11
N GLY A 341 -1.56 16.58 26.50
CA GLY A 341 -1.17 17.84 25.84
C GLY A 341 -0.29 17.63 24.58
N ASN A 342 -0.03 16.41 24.19
CA ASN A 342 0.88 16.09 23.10
C ASN A 342 0.16 15.99 21.74
N PHE A 343 0.44 16.93 20.84
CA PHE A 343 -0.15 17.02 19.50
C PHE A 343 0.87 16.61 18.44
N LEU A 344 1.02 15.30 18.22
CA LEU A 344 2.02 14.76 17.30
C LEU A 344 1.54 14.62 15.85
N LEU A 345 0.24 14.76 15.58
CA LEU A 345 -0.32 14.47 14.25
C LEU A 345 0.41 15.18 13.12
N MET A 346 0.56 16.49 13.21
CA MET A 346 1.21 17.27 12.16
C MET A 346 2.69 16.93 12.02
N HIS A 347 3.38 16.62 13.12
CA HIS A 347 4.77 16.18 13.09
C HIS A 347 4.91 14.78 12.48
N ALA A 348 3.97 13.88 12.75
CA ALA A 348 3.94 12.53 12.20
C ALA A 348 3.53 12.49 10.71
N MET A 349 2.79 13.50 10.23
CA MET A 349 2.46 13.60 8.80
C MET A 349 3.71 13.78 7.93
N GLY A 350 4.74 14.50 8.40
CA GLY A 350 6.01 14.65 7.68
C GLY A 350 6.65 13.31 7.30
N PRO A 351 7.01 12.47 8.29
CA PRO A 351 7.52 11.11 8.02
C PRO A 351 6.55 10.25 7.23
N ASN A 352 5.24 10.38 7.46
CA ASN A 352 4.24 9.56 6.79
C ASN A 352 4.20 9.80 5.28
N VAL A 353 4.24 11.05 4.89
CA VAL A 353 4.32 11.43 3.47
C VAL A 353 5.70 11.11 2.88
N ALA A 354 6.77 11.29 3.67
CA ALA A 354 8.12 10.85 3.28
C ALA A 354 8.18 9.35 3.02
N GLY A 355 7.41 8.55 3.73
CA GLY A 355 7.26 7.11 3.51
C GLY A 355 6.75 6.77 2.11
N VAL A 356 5.76 7.50 1.61
CA VAL A 356 5.23 7.28 0.23
C VAL A 356 6.32 7.47 -0.81
N ILE A 357 7.07 8.57 -0.70
CA ILE A 357 8.22 8.82 -1.58
C ILE A 357 9.27 7.71 -1.40
N GLY A 358 9.57 7.35 -0.14
CA GLY A 358 10.55 6.33 0.20
C GLY A 358 10.20 4.96 -0.38
N THR A 359 8.94 4.53 -0.28
CA THR A 359 8.48 3.25 -0.85
C THR A 359 8.53 3.28 -2.38
N ALA A 360 8.12 4.38 -3.02
CA ALA A 360 8.26 4.53 -4.46
C ALA A 360 9.72 4.46 -4.92
N VAL A 361 10.64 5.14 -4.21
CA VAL A 361 12.09 5.09 -4.48
C VAL A 361 12.64 3.68 -4.27
N ALA A 362 12.24 2.98 -3.21
CA ALA A 362 12.63 1.58 -2.98
C ALA A 362 12.16 0.67 -4.13
N ALA A 363 10.91 0.81 -4.57
CA ALA A 363 10.39 0.07 -5.72
C ALA A 363 11.16 0.38 -7.01
N GLY A 364 11.45 1.66 -7.28
CA GLY A 364 12.24 2.09 -8.43
C GLY A 364 13.65 1.52 -8.44
N THR A 365 14.29 1.49 -7.27
CA THR A 365 15.63 0.90 -7.12
C THR A 365 15.61 -0.60 -7.39
N MET A 366 14.61 -1.32 -6.85
CA MET A 366 14.43 -2.76 -7.10
C MET A 366 14.17 -3.04 -8.59
N LEU A 367 13.34 -2.22 -9.24
CA LEU A 367 13.11 -2.36 -10.68
C LEU A 367 14.39 -2.11 -11.49
N ALA A 368 15.14 -1.07 -11.17
CA ALA A 368 16.39 -0.77 -11.87
C ALA A 368 17.45 -1.89 -11.72
N MET A 369 17.42 -2.62 -10.60
CA MET A 369 18.36 -3.71 -10.33
C MET A 369 17.90 -5.07 -10.85
N LEU A 370 16.59 -5.33 -10.92
CA LEU A 370 16.02 -6.67 -11.09
C LEU A 370 15.13 -6.83 -12.33
N SER A 371 14.68 -5.74 -12.98
CA SER A 371 14.04 -5.88 -14.29
C SER A 371 15.09 -6.31 -15.30
N ASN A 372 14.91 -7.48 -15.87
CA ASN A 372 15.73 -7.93 -16.98
C ASN A 372 15.59 -6.93 -18.13
N HIS A 373 16.70 -6.36 -18.55
CA HIS A 373 16.81 -5.58 -19.79
C HIS A 373 16.66 -6.48 -21.00
#